data_400cee35f4d8c90df8d2dea106801326
#
_entry.id   400cee35f4d8c90df8d2dea106801326
#
_cell.length_a   1.000
_cell.length_b   1.000
_cell.length_c   1.000
_cell.angle_alpha   90.00
_cell.angle_beta   90.00
_cell.angle_gamma   90.00
#
_symmetry.space_group_name_H-M   'P 1'
#
loop_
_entity.id
_entity.type
_entity.pdbx_description
1 polymer ?
#
loop_
_entity_poly.entity_id
_entity_poly.type
_entity_poly.pdbx_seq_one_letter_code
_entity_poly.pdbx_strand_id
1 'polypeptide(L)'
;FAHFSLFRALKSRVMKKNIAIFASGSGSNAENIIRYFQKNDSAQVSLVLSNKSDAYVLERAHRLGVPCNVFTKEDWIAGDEILAVLQEYRIDFIVLAGFLVRVPDLLLHAYPDKIINIHPALLPKFGGKGMYGDRVHQAVVAAGEKESGITIHYINEHYDEGDTIFRATCPVLPTDSPGDVAEKVHALEYEHFPRVIEQIITTL
;
A
#
# COMPACT_ATOMS: atom_id res chain seq x y z
N PHE A 1 30.21 -28.06 -34.49
CA PHE A 1 28.79 -28.18 -34.02
C PHE A 1 28.64 -27.98 -32.49
N ALA A 2 29.48 -27.15 -31.84
CA ALA A 2 29.44 -26.97 -30.38
C ALA A 2 29.28 -25.49 -29.92
N HIS A 3 28.92 -24.55 -30.80
CA HIS A 3 28.84 -23.13 -30.46
C HIS A 3 27.43 -22.52 -30.39
N PHE A 4 26.37 -23.34 -30.52
CA PHE A 4 24.99 -22.83 -30.54
C PHE A 4 24.22 -22.99 -29.20
N SER A 5 24.84 -23.60 -28.18
CA SER A 5 24.14 -23.92 -26.91
C SER A 5 24.29 -22.87 -25.78
N LEU A 6 25.23 -21.92 -25.91
CA LEU A 6 25.48 -20.95 -24.81
C LEU A 6 24.65 -19.68 -24.88
N PHE A 7 23.98 -19.40 -26.01
CA PHE A 7 23.17 -18.19 -26.18
C PHE A 7 21.72 -18.30 -25.70
N ARG A 8 21.30 -19.48 -25.27
CA ARG A 8 19.90 -19.71 -24.82
C ARG A 8 19.69 -19.56 -23.31
N ALA A 9 20.72 -19.28 -22.54
CA ALA A 9 20.67 -19.13 -21.08
C ALA A 9 20.70 -17.67 -20.59
N LEU A 10 20.82 -16.70 -21.47
CA LEU A 10 20.58 -15.29 -21.15
C LEU A 10 19.12 -14.91 -21.45
N LYS A 11 18.15 -15.62 -20.85
CA LYS A 11 16.89 -14.97 -20.52
C LYS A 11 17.29 -13.79 -19.64
N SER A 12 17.13 -12.56 -20.15
CA SER A 12 17.28 -11.35 -19.36
C SER A 12 16.47 -11.60 -18.08
N ARG A 13 17.17 -11.73 -16.97
CA ARG A 13 16.55 -11.82 -15.65
C ARG A 13 15.95 -10.43 -15.44
N VAL A 14 14.70 -10.27 -15.86
CA VAL A 14 13.94 -9.05 -15.55
C VAL A 14 14.12 -8.85 -14.05
N MET A 15 14.87 -7.83 -13.67
CA MET A 15 15.09 -7.57 -12.24
C MET A 15 13.73 -7.26 -11.64
N LYS A 16 13.32 -8.06 -10.66
CA LYS A 16 12.07 -7.83 -9.94
C LYS A 16 12.09 -6.42 -9.35
N LYS A 17 11.00 -5.70 -9.49
CA LYS A 17 10.83 -4.42 -8.82
C LYS A 17 10.70 -4.60 -7.31
N ASN A 18 11.36 -3.75 -6.55
CA ASN A 18 11.37 -3.75 -5.10
C ASN A 18 10.28 -2.82 -4.55
N ILE A 19 9.38 -3.36 -3.75
CA ILE A 19 8.28 -2.63 -3.11
C ILE A 19 8.62 -2.41 -1.65
N ALA A 20 8.42 -1.19 -1.14
CA ALA A 20 8.29 -0.92 0.28
C ALA A 20 6.81 -0.74 0.64
N ILE A 21 6.38 -1.30 1.77
CA ILE A 21 5.05 -1.09 2.34
C ILE A 21 5.17 -0.27 3.60
N PHE A 22 4.38 0.81 3.72
CA PHE A 22 4.25 1.60 4.93
C PHE A 22 2.91 1.28 5.61
N ALA A 23 2.94 0.96 6.90
CA ALA A 23 1.75 0.65 7.66
C ALA A 23 1.89 1.05 9.14
N SER A 24 0.79 1.48 9.76
CA SER A 24 0.76 1.97 11.16
C SER A 24 0.02 1.04 12.14
N GLY A 25 -0.54 -0.07 11.65
CA GLY A 25 -1.47 -0.88 12.44
C GLY A 25 -1.36 -2.38 12.22
N SER A 26 -2.51 -3.05 12.03
CA SER A 26 -2.60 -4.51 11.94
C SER A 26 -1.82 -5.11 10.78
N GLY A 27 -1.73 -4.41 9.63
CA GLY A 27 -0.97 -4.87 8.47
C GLY A 27 -1.63 -6.01 7.68
N SER A 28 -2.94 -6.16 7.76
CA SER A 28 -3.65 -7.19 7.00
C SER A 28 -3.48 -7.03 5.49
N ASN A 29 -3.57 -5.80 4.97
CA ASN A 29 -3.26 -5.50 3.57
C ASN A 29 -1.80 -5.76 3.24
N ALA A 30 -0.86 -5.39 4.12
CA ALA A 30 0.57 -5.67 3.93
C ALA A 30 0.82 -7.18 3.81
N GLU A 31 0.25 -7.99 4.69
CA GLU A 31 0.35 -9.45 4.60
C GLU A 31 -0.22 -9.99 3.28
N ASN A 32 -1.39 -9.50 2.86
CA ASN A 32 -2.02 -9.92 1.61
C ASN A 32 -1.13 -9.58 0.39
N ILE A 33 -0.56 -8.37 0.34
CA ILE A 33 0.36 -7.94 -0.72
C ILE A 33 1.63 -8.80 -0.73
N ILE A 34 2.25 -9.03 0.44
CA ILE A 34 3.46 -9.86 0.55
C ILE A 34 3.18 -11.26 0.01
N ARG A 35 2.09 -11.90 0.45
CA ARG A 35 1.71 -13.25 -0.01
C ARG A 35 1.40 -13.31 -1.50
N TYR A 36 0.83 -12.26 -2.05
CA TYR A 36 0.56 -12.15 -3.48
C TYR A 36 1.86 -12.16 -4.30
N PHE A 37 2.81 -11.30 -3.95
CA PHE A 37 4.09 -11.20 -4.67
C PHE A 37 5.07 -12.35 -4.37
N GLN A 38 4.88 -13.10 -3.28
CA GLN A 38 5.60 -14.36 -3.05
C GLN A 38 5.17 -15.48 -3.99
N LYS A 39 3.97 -15.39 -4.58
CA LYS A 39 3.42 -16.39 -5.50
C LYS A 39 3.66 -16.08 -6.97
N ASN A 40 4.14 -14.89 -7.29
CA ASN A 40 4.45 -14.47 -8.66
C ASN A 40 5.82 -13.78 -8.75
N ASP A 41 6.29 -13.59 -9.97
CA ASP A 41 7.63 -13.08 -10.24
C ASP A 41 7.68 -11.62 -10.74
N SER A 42 6.55 -10.91 -10.73
CA SER A 42 6.45 -9.53 -11.24
C SER A 42 7.20 -8.52 -10.37
N ALA A 43 7.16 -8.70 -9.04
CA ALA A 43 7.83 -7.84 -8.07
C ALA A 43 8.13 -8.61 -6.77
N GLN A 44 8.75 -7.93 -5.82
CA GLN A 44 8.93 -8.44 -4.46
C GLN A 44 8.72 -7.32 -3.43
N VAL A 45 8.12 -7.66 -2.30
CA VAL A 45 8.11 -6.77 -1.14
C VAL A 45 9.44 -6.94 -0.42
N SER A 46 10.28 -5.92 -0.47
CA SER A 46 11.65 -5.95 0.06
C SER A 46 11.75 -5.32 1.44
N LEU A 47 10.75 -4.52 1.84
CA LEU A 47 10.81 -3.78 3.09
C LEU A 47 9.40 -3.43 3.59
N VAL A 48 9.21 -3.48 4.91
CA VAL A 48 8.04 -2.93 5.59
C VAL A 48 8.50 -1.86 6.57
N LEU A 49 7.90 -0.67 6.52
CA LEU A 49 8.19 0.43 7.43
C LEU A 49 6.97 0.77 8.29
N SER A 50 7.22 1.05 9.56
CA SER A 50 6.19 1.52 10.48
C SER A 50 6.67 2.74 11.28
N ASN A 51 5.71 3.59 11.65
CA ASN A 51 5.90 4.69 12.59
C ASN A 51 5.58 4.29 14.05
N LYS A 52 5.31 3.00 14.28
CA LYS A 52 4.98 2.44 15.60
C LYS A 52 5.72 1.14 15.84
N SER A 53 6.44 1.05 16.95
CA SER A 53 7.20 -0.14 17.32
C SER A 53 6.32 -1.33 17.74
N ASP A 54 5.08 -1.07 18.14
CA ASP A 54 4.08 -2.06 18.54
C ASP A 54 3.09 -2.43 17.43
N ALA A 55 3.29 -1.93 16.21
CA ALA A 55 2.42 -2.24 15.09
C ALA A 55 2.50 -3.72 14.70
N TYR A 56 1.36 -4.41 14.67
CA TYR A 56 1.31 -5.85 14.38
C TYR A 56 1.78 -6.21 12.96
N VAL A 57 1.83 -5.23 12.06
CA VAL A 57 2.42 -5.40 10.72
C VAL A 57 3.88 -5.88 10.78
N LEU A 58 4.65 -5.46 11.79
CA LEU A 58 6.05 -5.86 11.97
C LEU A 58 6.17 -7.38 12.25
N GLU A 59 5.29 -7.90 13.08
CA GLU A 59 5.19 -9.34 13.36
C GLU A 59 4.83 -10.14 12.09
N ARG A 60 3.85 -9.61 11.30
CA ARG A 60 3.45 -10.23 10.03
C ARG A 60 4.60 -10.25 9.02
N ALA A 61 5.31 -9.13 8.87
CA ALA A 61 6.48 -9.03 7.99
C ALA A 61 7.56 -10.04 8.39
N HIS A 62 7.90 -10.08 9.68
CA HIS A 62 8.89 -11.03 10.21
C HIS A 62 8.52 -12.49 9.91
N ARG A 63 7.26 -12.90 10.17
CA ARG A 63 6.77 -14.25 9.87
C ARG A 63 6.83 -14.61 8.39
N LEU A 64 6.75 -13.60 7.52
CA LEU A 64 6.80 -13.78 6.07
C LEU A 64 8.22 -13.58 5.49
N GLY A 65 9.22 -13.39 6.36
CA GLY A 65 10.61 -13.23 5.96
C GLY A 65 10.92 -11.91 5.27
N VAL A 66 10.12 -10.86 5.50
CA VAL A 66 10.32 -9.53 4.95
C VAL A 66 11.00 -8.64 6.01
N PRO A 67 12.14 -7.99 5.67
CA PRO A 67 12.77 -7.02 6.54
C PRO A 67 11.82 -5.89 6.94
N CYS A 68 11.96 -5.37 8.16
CA CYS A 68 11.16 -4.25 8.63
C CYS A 68 11.98 -3.28 9.48
N ASN A 69 11.64 -1.98 9.39
CA ASN A 69 12.22 -0.92 10.20
C ASN A 69 11.12 -0.06 10.82
N VAL A 70 11.45 0.52 11.96
CA VAL A 70 10.59 1.47 12.67
C VAL A 70 11.31 2.80 12.74
N PHE A 71 10.61 3.87 12.39
CA PHE A 71 11.11 5.23 12.44
C PHE A 71 10.31 6.07 13.44
N THR A 72 11.00 6.95 14.14
CA THR A 72 10.39 7.88 15.08
C THR A 72 9.60 8.96 14.35
N LYS A 73 8.84 9.75 15.10
CA LYS A 73 8.11 10.88 14.52
C LYS A 73 9.06 11.90 13.90
N GLU A 74 10.20 12.11 14.53
CA GLU A 74 11.24 13.03 14.09
C GLU A 74 11.83 12.57 12.76
N ASP A 75 12.11 11.28 12.59
CA ASP A 75 12.61 10.69 11.35
C ASP A 75 11.59 10.86 10.22
N TRP A 76 10.29 10.68 10.52
CA TRP A 76 9.21 10.90 9.55
C TRP A 76 9.05 12.37 9.14
N ILE A 77 9.40 13.32 10.01
CA ILE A 77 9.38 14.75 9.68
C ILE A 77 10.56 15.10 8.78
N ALA A 78 11.76 14.62 9.09
CA ALA A 78 12.97 14.89 8.33
C ALA A 78 13.01 14.13 6.99
N GLY A 79 12.72 12.83 7.03
CA GLY A 79 12.67 11.96 5.86
C GLY A 79 14.01 11.41 5.38
N ASP A 80 15.14 11.98 5.80
CA ASP A 80 16.48 11.65 5.28
C ASP A 80 16.87 10.19 5.58
N GLU A 81 16.69 9.73 6.81
CA GLU A 81 17.02 8.35 7.19
C GLU A 81 16.11 7.35 6.49
N ILE A 82 14.83 7.70 6.33
CA ILE A 82 13.89 6.86 5.59
C ILE A 82 14.32 6.74 4.13
N LEU A 83 14.68 7.86 3.49
CA LEU A 83 15.15 7.88 2.12
C LEU A 83 16.41 7.03 1.95
N ALA A 84 17.38 7.14 2.89
CA ALA A 84 18.60 6.36 2.87
C ALA A 84 18.31 4.84 2.91
N VAL A 85 17.41 4.41 3.78
CA VAL A 85 17.00 3.00 3.89
C VAL A 85 16.26 2.54 2.63
N LEU A 86 15.38 3.34 2.06
CA LEU A 86 14.71 3.00 0.80
C LEU A 86 15.72 2.82 -0.35
N GLN A 87 16.75 3.64 -0.39
CA GLN A 87 17.83 3.53 -1.39
C GLN A 87 18.69 2.29 -1.16
N GLU A 88 19.05 1.96 0.09
CA GLU A 88 19.77 0.75 0.47
C GLU A 88 19.05 -0.50 -0.03
N TYR A 89 17.74 -0.57 0.18
CA TYR A 89 16.89 -1.67 -0.30
C TYR A 89 16.51 -1.55 -1.77
N ARG A 90 17.02 -0.53 -2.48
CA ARG A 90 16.74 -0.28 -3.91
C ARG A 90 15.25 -0.29 -4.22
N ILE A 91 14.48 0.40 -3.40
CA ILE A 91 13.03 0.46 -3.56
C ILE A 91 12.67 1.21 -4.84
N ASP A 92 11.84 0.59 -5.67
CA ASP A 92 11.31 1.16 -6.91
C ASP A 92 9.94 1.80 -6.71
N PHE A 93 9.15 1.28 -5.74
CA PHE A 93 7.74 1.66 -5.56
C PHE A 93 7.33 1.57 -4.08
N ILE A 94 6.50 2.50 -3.63
CA ILE A 94 6.04 2.59 -2.24
C ILE A 94 4.51 2.42 -2.19
N VAL A 95 4.05 1.59 -1.27
CA VAL A 95 2.63 1.30 -1.03
C VAL A 95 2.26 1.68 0.40
N LEU A 96 1.30 2.58 0.55
CA LEU A 96 0.72 2.91 1.84
C LEU A 96 -0.47 1.98 2.10
N ALA A 97 -0.38 1.15 3.13
CA ALA A 97 -1.39 0.17 3.50
C ALA A 97 -1.85 0.38 4.96
N GLY A 98 -2.73 1.34 5.17
CA GLY A 98 -3.12 1.76 6.51
C GLY A 98 -2.01 2.54 7.22
N PHE A 99 -1.34 3.42 6.50
CA PHE A 99 -0.33 4.33 7.03
C PHE A 99 -0.97 5.67 7.40
N LEU A 100 -0.78 6.12 8.65
CA LEU A 100 -1.54 7.22 9.23
C LEU A 100 -0.73 8.53 9.38
N VAL A 101 0.50 8.55 8.91
CA VAL A 101 1.38 9.72 8.96
C VAL A 101 1.51 10.31 7.56
N ARG A 102 1.60 11.64 7.49
CA ARG A 102 1.88 12.31 6.21
C ARG A 102 3.26 11.90 5.70
N VAL A 103 3.34 11.54 4.43
CA VAL A 103 4.62 11.25 3.78
C VAL A 103 5.42 12.54 3.64
N PRO A 104 6.70 12.58 4.04
CA PRO A 104 7.54 13.76 3.92
C PRO A 104 7.70 14.20 2.47
N ASP A 105 7.78 15.52 2.24
CA ASP A 105 7.97 16.10 0.91
C ASP A 105 9.23 15.57 0.22
N LEU A 106 10.29 15.32 1.01
CA LEU A 106 11.52 14.69 0.52
C LEU A 106 11.26 13.35 -0.19
N LEU A 107 10.38 12.50 0.38
CA LEU A 107 10.02 11.23 -0.24
C LEU A 107 9.11 11.42 -1.46
N LEU A 108 8.17 12.37 -1.43
CA LEU A 108 7.33 12.70 -2.58
C LEU A 108 8.17 13.13 -3.77
N HIS A 109 9.19 13.96 -3.54
CA HIS A 109 10.12 14.41 -4.60
C HIS A 109 11.06 13.29 -5.09
N ALA A 110 11.49 12.39 -4.20
CA ALA A 110 12.37 11.28 -4.58
C ALA A 110 11.63 10.15 -5.34
N TYR A 111 10.32 10.01 -5.12
CA TYR A 111 9.47 8.96 -5.69
C TYR A 111 8.26 9.55 -6.43
N PRO A 112 8.44 10.44 -7.42
CA PRO A 112 7.32 11.04 -8.17
C PRO A 112 6.50 9.95 -8.87
N ASP A 113 5.18 9.96 -8.68
CA ASP A 113 4.23 8.98 -9.24
C ASP A 113 4.56 7.51 -8.89
N LYS A 114 5.28 7.30 -7.77
CA LYS A 114 5.70 5.97 -7.29
C LYS A 114 5.24 5.66 -5.88
N ILE A 115 4.33 6.45 -5.34
CA ILE A 115 3.74 6.22 -4.03
C ILE A 115 2.23 6.21 -4.18
N ILE A 116 1.61 5.11 -3.76
CA ILE A 116 0.15 4.96 -3.79
C ILE A 116 -0.41 4.66 -2.41
N ASN A 117 -1.67 5.02 -2.23
CA ASN A 117 -2.45 4.73 -1.03
C ASN A 117 -3.74 4.01 -1.40
N ILE A 118 -4.24 3.20 -0.48
CA ILE A 118 -5.61 2.71 -0.50
C ILE A 118 -6.42 3.40 0.60
N HIS A 119 -7.53 4.01 0.21
CA HIS A 119 -8.48 4.64 1.13
C HIS A 119 -9.77 3.83 1.17
N PRO A 120 -10.32 3.52 2.38
CA PRO A 120 -11.47 2.62 2.53
C PRO A 120 -12.82 3.30 2.30
N ALA A 121 -12.90 4.23 1.34
CA ALA A 121 -14.11 4.88 0.88
C ALA A 121 -13.99 5.35 -0.58
N LEU A 122 -15.11 5.84 -1.11
CA LEU A 122 -15.20 6.43 -2.46
C LEU A 122 -14.82 7.92 -2.38
N LEU A 123 -13.55 8.25 -2.55
CA LEU A 123 -13.07 9.63 -2.54
C LEU A 123 -13.79 10.48 -3.62
N PRO A 124 -14.02 11.78 -3.37
CA PRO A 124 -13.53 12.58 -2.24
C PRO A 124 -14.36 12.47 -0.94
N LYS A 125 -15.50 11.77 -0.95
CA LYS A 125 -16.29 11.56 0.26
C LYS A 125 -15.50 10.76 1.29
N PHE A 126 -15.63 11.14 2.55
CA PHE A 126 -15.00 10.46 3.69
C PHE A 126 -13.47 10.34 3.59
N GLY A 127 -12.82 11.26 2.88
CA GLY A 127 -11.38 11.44 2.82
C GLY A 127 -10.87 12.58 3.70
N GLY A 128 -9.54 12.78 3.70
CA GLY A 128 -8.88 13.89 4.36
C GLY A 128 -8.46 13.59 5.81
N LYS A 129 -7.91 14.62 6.46
CA LYS A 129 -7.31 14.51 7.79
C LYS A 129 -8.27 13.93 8.84
N GLY A 130 -7.88 12.82 9.46
CA GLY A 130 -8.65 12.17 10.53
C GLY A 130 -9.63 11.10 10.06
N MET A 131 -9.80 10.92 8.74
CA MET A 131 -10.66 9.90 8.14
C MET A 131 -9.85 8.64 7.83
N TYR A 132 -9.84 7.69 8.76
CA TYR A 132 -9.13 6.42 8.64
C TYR A 132 -9.78 5.31 9.47
N GLY A 133 -9.59 4.06 9.05
CA GLY A 133 -10.07 2.86 9.73
C GLY A 133 -11.58 2.91 10.00
N ASP A 134 -11.99 2.48 11.19
CA ASP A 134 -13.40 2.38 11.57
C ASP A 134 -14.17 3.70 11.50
N ARG A 135 -13.48 4.84 11.65
CA ARG A 135 -14.11 6.16 11.54
C ARG A 135 -14.75 6.40 10.18
N VAL A 136 -14.12 5.89 9.12
CA VAL A 136 -14.65 5.98 7.76
C VAL A 136 -15.96 5.22 7.65
N HIS A 137 -16.00 3.98 8.11
CA HIS A 137 -17.18 3.13 8.04
C HIS A 137 -18.33 3.66 8.93
N GLN A 138 -17.99 4.18 10.10
CA GLN A 138 -18.96 4.89 10.97
C GLN A 138 -19.55 6.10 10.27
N ALA A 139 -18.74 6.91 9.59
CA ALA A 139 -19.19 8.09 8.87
C ALA A 139 -20.09 7.72 7.67
N VAL A 140 -19.74 6.68 6.92
CA VAL A 140 -20.52 6.15 5.79
C VAL A 140 -21.93 5.74 6.26
N VAL A 141 -22.02 4.94 7.34
CA VAL A 141 -23.30 4.49 7.91
C VAL A 141 -24.09 5.67 8.47
N ALA A 142 -23.44 6.57 9.21
CA ALA A 142 -24.09 7.74 9.79
C ALA A 142 -24.66 8.70 8.73
N ALA A 143 -24.00 8.78 7.56
CA ALA A 143 -24.47 9.58 6.43
C ALA A 143 -25.62 8.93 5.65
N GLY A 144 -25.97 7.68 5.94
CA GLY A 144 -27.01 6.95 5.21
C GLY A 144 -26.65 6.65 3.76
N GLU A 145 -25.35 6.52 3.46
CA GLU A 145 -24.89 6.18 2.10
C GLU A 145 -25.43 4.80 1.69
N LYS A 146 -25.72 4.65 0.40
CA LYS A 146 -26.22 3.38 -0.16
C LYS A 146 -25.10 2.50 -0.71
N GLU A 147 -23.92 3.07 -0.85
CA GLU A 147 -22.71 2.37 -1.31
C GLU A 147 -21.48 2.90 -0.59
N SER A 148 -20.49 2.05 -0.44
CA SER A 148 -19.14 2.35 -0.01
C SER A 148 -18.16 1.64 -0.94
N GLY A 149 -16.88 1.64 -0.60
CA GLY A 149 -15.89 0.96 -1.43
C GLY A 149 -14.47 1.38 -1.10
N ILE A 150 -13.61 1.25 -2.08
CA ILE A 150 -12.20 1.61 -1.99
C ILE A 150 -11.83 2.61 -3.09
N THR A 151 -10.84 3.44 -2.78
CA THR A 151 -10.14 4.27 -3.76
C THR A 151 -8.64 4.02 -3.62
N ILE A 152 -7.99 3.58 -4.71
CA ILE A 152 -6.55 3.51 -4.81
C ILE A 152 -6.12 4.73 -5.63
N HIS A 153 -5.17 5.50 -5.08
CA HIS A 153 -4.75 6.78 -5.67
C HIS A 153 -3.27 7.03 -5.46
N TYR A 154 -2.67 7.83 -6.33
CA TYR A 154 -1.35 8.40 -6.07
C TYR A 154 -1.44 9.39 -4.90
N ILE A 155 -0.35 9.58 -4.18
CA ILE A 155 -0.31 10.59 -3.13
C ILE A 155 0.43 11.85 -3.59
N ASN A 156 0.01 12.97 -3.02
CA ASN A 156 0.63 14.29 -3.19
C ASN A 156 0.77 14.97 -1.81
N GLU A 157 0.98 16.27 -1.79
CA GLU A 157 1.13 17.04 -0.54
C GLU A 157 -0.16 17.12 0.28
N HIS A 158 -1.32 16.77 -0.30
CA HIS A 158 -2.63 16.85 0.34
C HIS A 158 -3.17 15.44 0.66
N TYR A 159 -3.86 15.32 1.80
CA TYR A 159 -4.45 14.04 2.20
C TYR A 159 -5.58 13.64 1.25
N ASP A 160 -5.48 12.45 0.67
CA ASP A 160 -6.50 11.77 -0.14
C ASP A 160 -6.96 12.56 -1.40
N GLU A 161 -6.12 13.49 -1.92
CA GLU A 161 -6.44 14.35 -3.06
C GLU A 161 -5.64 14.03 -4.34
N GLY A 162 -4.76 13.02 -4.29
CA GLY A 162 -4.01 12.60 -5.47
C GLY A 162 -4.85 11.86 -6.52
N ASP A 163 -4.31 11.75 -7.71
CA ASP A 163 -5.01 11.16 -8.86
C ASP A 163 -5.47 9.73 -8.59
N THR A 164 -6.77 9.50 -8.83
CA THR A 164 -7.38 8.18 -8.66
C THR A 164 -6.89 7.22 -9.74
N ILE A 165 -6.44 6.04 -9.30
CA ILE A 165 -6.00 4.93 -10.15
C ILE A 165 -7.14 3.94 -10.35
N PHE A 166 -7.81 3.57 -9.25
CA PHE A 166 -8.82 2.52 -9.25
C PHE A 166 -9.88 2.74 -8.17
N ARG A 167 -11.12 2.34 -8.45
CA ARG A 167 -12.22 2.28 -7.48
C ARG A 167 -12.97 0.97 -7.62
N ALA A 168 -13.43 0.45 -6.48
CA ALA A 168 -14.42 -0.62 -6.43
C ALA A 168 -15.48 -0.29 -5.38
N THR A 169 -16.71 -0.72 -5.62
CA THR A 169 -17.87 -0.39 -4.78
C THR A 169 -18.48 -1.63 -4.16
N CYS A 170 -19.10 -1.47 -3.00
CA CYS A 170 -19.98 -2.43 -2.37
C CYS A 170 -21.26 -1.77 -1.88
N PRO A 171 -22.41 -2.48 -1.85
CA PRO A 171 -23.65 -1.94 -1.34
C PRO A 171 -23.61 -1.79 0.18
N VAL A 172 -24.18 -0.71 0.69
CA VAL A 172 -24.48 -0.49 2.12
C VAL A 172 -25.97 -0.64 2.32
N LEU A 173 -26.36 -1.67 3.07
CA LEU A 173 -27.76 -1.95 3.37
C LEU A 173 -28.23 -1.12 4.57
N PRO A 174 -29.52 -0.79 4.68
CA PRO A 174 -30.04 -0.06 5.82
C PRO A 174 -29.82 -0.75 7.18
N THR A 175 -29.55 -2.06 7.16
CA THR A 175 -29.29 -2.88 8.34
C THR A 175 -27.81 -3.05 8.65
N ASP A 176 -26.90 -2.58 7.77
CA ASP A 176 -25.48 -2.75 7.98
C ASP A 176 -24.97 -1.90 9.14
N SER A 177 -24.24 -2.52 10.03
CA SER A 177 -23.40 -1.84 11.01
C SER A 177 -22.11 -1.32 10.35
N PRO A 178 -21.37 -0.40 11.00
CA PRO A 178 -20.02 -0.03 10.53
C PRO A 178 -19.08 -1.23 10.35
N GLY A 179 -19.20 -2.27 11.17
CA GLY A 179 -18.45 -3.51 11.05
C GLY A 179 -18.78 -4.29 9.79
N ASP A 180 -20.08 -4.39 9.43
CA ASP A 180 -20.51 -5.07 8.19
C ASP A 180 -19.97 -4.33 6.96
N VAL A 181 -19.98 -2.99 6.98
CA VAL A 181 -19.39 -2.18 5.90
C VAL A 181 -17.88 -2.39 5.83
N ALA A 182 -17.18 -2.41 6.97
CA ALA A 182 -15.74 -2.68 7.03
C ALA A 182 -15.38 -4.03 6.39
N GLU A 183 -16.12 -5.10 6.71
CA GLU A 183 -15.87 -6.42 6.12
C GLU A 183 -16.02 -6.42 4.59
N LYS A 184 -17.04 -5.76 4.06
CA LYS A 184 -17.27 -5.62 2.61
C LYS A 184 -16.13 -4.83 1.95
N VAL A 185 -15.70 -3.74 2.57
CA VAL A 185 -14.59 -2.92 2.07
C VAL A 185 -13.27 -3.68 2.12
N HIS A 186 -12.98 -4.40 3.21
CA HIS A 186 -11.77 -5.23 3.31
C HIS A 186 -11.73 -6.33 2.25
N ALA A 187 -12.87 -6.93 1.90
CA ALA A 187 -12.91 -7.90 0.80
C ALA A 187 -12.46 -7.29 -0.54
N LEU A 188 -12.90 -6.04 -0.83
CA LEU A 188 -12.46 -5.31 -2.02
C LEU A 188 -10.97 -4.96 -1.97
N GLU A 189 -10.45 -4.53 -0.81
CA GLU A 189 -9.03 -4.26 -0.62
C GLU A 189 -8.18 -5.50 -0.94
N TYR A 190 -8.55 -6.65 -0.38
CA TYR A 190 -7.81 -7.89 -0.55
C TYR A 190 -7.85 -8.40 -1.99
N GLU A 191 -8.96 -8.22 -2.68
CA GLU A 191 -9.09 -8.64 -4.06
C GLU A 191 -8.30 -7.73 -5.01
N HIS A 192 -8.43 -6.42 -4.86
CA HIS A 192 -8.00 -5.48 -5.90
C HIS A 192 -6.62 -4.89 -5.66
N PHE A 193 -6.24 -4.61 -4.40
CA PHE A 193 -5.02 -3.84 -4.14
C PHE A 193 -3.75 -4.50 -4.69
N PRO A 194 -3.47 -5.79 -4.45
CA PRO A 194 -2.28 -6.43 -5.01
C PRO A 194 -2.26 -6.43 -6.54
N ARG A 195 -3.43 -6.60 -7.18
CA ARG A 195 -3.55 -6.62 -8.65
C ARG A 195 -3.29 -5.25 -9.26
N VAL A 196 -3.80 -4.19 -8.63
CA VAL A 196 -3.56 -2.81 -9.09
C VAL A 196 -2.08 -2.45 -8.93
N ILE A 197 -1.44 -2.83 -7.81
CA ILE A 197 0.00 -2.68 -7.62
C ILE A 197 0.78 -3.38 -8.75
N GLU A 198 0.43 -4.62 -9.07
CA GLU A 198 1.08 -5.37 -10.14
C GLU A 198 0.92 -4.70 -11.51
N GLN A 199 -0.28 -4.22 -11.84
CA GLN A 199 -0.53 -3.48 -13.08
C GLN A 199 0.36 -2.24 -13.20
N ILE A 200 0.49 -1.45 -12.15
CA ILE A 200 1.35 -0.25 -12.15
C ILE A 200 2.81 -0.65 -12.33
N ILE A 201 3.30 -1.60 -11.55
CA ILE A 201 4.70 -1.99 -11.53
C ILE A 201 5.16 -2.58 -12.86
N THR A 202 4.30 -3.28 -13.56
CA THR A 202 4.62 -3.86 -14.87
C THR A 202 4.74 -2.80 -15.98
N THR A 203 4.29 -1.57 -15.74
CA THR A 203 4.43 -0.43 -16.66
C THR A 203 5.58 0.51 -16.31
N LEU A 204 6.24 0.33 -15.15
CA LEU A 204 7.42 1.07 -14.71
C LEU A 204 8.69 0.42 -15.31
#